data_10f3123df2a7a3fd4176987987aa3166
#
_entry.id   10f3123df2a7a3fd4176987987aa3166
#
_cell.length_a   1.000
_cell.length_b   1.000
_cell.length_c   1.000
_cell.angle_alpha   90.00
_cell.angle_beta   90.00
_cell.angle_gamma   90.00
#
_symmetry.space_group_name_H-M   'P 1'
#
loop_
_entity.id
_entity.type
_entity.pdbx_description
1 polymer ?
#
loop_
_entity_poly.entity_id
_entity_poly.type
_entity_poly.pdbx_seq_one_letter_code
_entity_poly.pdbx_strand_id
1 'polypeptide(L)'
;MFDVAIIGAGMSGLICAQQLQQAGYRVVVVEKSRGLGGRVTTRRLQDTCADRGLSYLIANGELTTSFVELLKSQDILQVWTDTVHEFRADFGLKAVKGVPLYTAPNGMSAIARFLAKDLEIQLSRRVVGLSLDHDCWHLQFENSNTQLVAKAVVVAIPAPQALTLLASFASPVVLDSLRKVEFSACISVIAGYPTNMPLPAWQALTVIDDDTIAWIDNDSSKRLGMNTPIFVFHSAAKFAQTCIDTEDLQPVGQQLLNKAAKLFPELANPDWLQIDRWRYAFPTIPLADNCLNAHTPQPIVCSGDWCGGFNLEGAMRSGMAAAEQINQVLQLCPTLPKNAFLLL
;
A
#
# COMPACT_ATOMS: atom_id res chain seq x y z
N MET A 1 24.41 10.56 -10.95
CA MET A 1 23.92 11.33 -9.79
C MET A 1 22.51 11.78 -10.10
N PHE A 2 21.59 11.63 -9.17
CA PHE A 2 20.18 12.05 -9.27
C PHE A 2 19.96 13.35 -8.51
N ASP A 3 18.90 14.08 -8.86
CA ASP A 3 18.46 15.21 -8.03
C ASP A 3 17.74 14.67 -6.80
N VAL A 4 16.86 13.67 -6.98
CA VAL A 4 16.07 13.08 -5.88
C VAL A 4 16.06 11.57 -5.95
N ALA A 5 16.36 10.92 -4.82
CA ALA A 5 16.14 9.50 -4.62
C ALA A 5 14.90 9.28 -3.72
N ILE A 6 13.99 8.42 -4.15
CA ILE A 6 12.77 8.09 -3.41
C ILE A 6 12.88 6.65 -2.91
N ILE A 7 12.80 6.45 -1.60
CA ILE A 7 12.87 5.15 -0.96
C ILE A 7 11.45 4.64 -0.71
N GLY A 8 11.04 3.65 -1.48
CA GLY A 8 9.72 3.04 -1.44
C GLY A 8 8.84 3.37 -2.65
N ALA A 9 8.41 2.33 -3.37
CA ALA A 9 7.51 2.40 -4.53
C ALA A 9 6.04 2.14 -4.14
N GLY A 10 5.61 2.61 -2.98
CA GLY A 10 4.21 2.72 -2.58
C GLY A 10 3.53 3.90 -3.26
N MET A 11 2.21 4.08 -3.03
CA MET A 11 1.42 5.13 -3.67
C MET A 11 2.01 6.52 -3.44
N SER A 12 2.38 6.86 -2.20
CA SER A 12 2.96 8.16 -1.89
C SER A 12 4.29 8.40 -2.60
N GLY A 13 5.19 7.40 -2.63
CA GLY A 13 6.49 7.50 -3.31
C GLY A 13 6.35 7.64 -4.83
N LEU A 14 5.47 6.86 -5.46
CA LEU A 14 5.23 6.95 -6.90
C LEU A 14 4.61 8.28 -7.32
N ILE A 15 3.66 8.81 -6.54
CA ILE A 15 3.06 10.12 -6.79
C ILE A 15 4.09 11.24 -6.63
N CYS A 16 4.92 11.19 -5.58
CA CYS A 16 6.03 12.12 -5.41
C CYS A 16 7.01 12.07 -6.59
N ALA A 17 7.34 10.86 -7.06
CA ALA A 17 8.22 10.65 -8.20
C ALA A 17 7.66 11.29 -9.48
N GLN A 18 6.39 11.04 -9.80
CA GLN A 18 5.72 11.64 -10.96
C GLN A 18 5.68 13.16 -10.87
N GLN A 19 5.36 13.69 -9.70
CA GLN A 19 5.29 15.12 -9.47
C GLN A 19 6.63 15.83 -9.74
N LEU A 20 7.73 15.23 -9.27
CA LEU A 20 9.07 15.75 -9.45
C LEU A 20 9.61 15.52 -10.87
N GLN A 21 9.38 14.34 -11.45
CA GLN A 21 9.85 14.04 -12.81
C GLN A 21 9.21 14.96 -13.85
N GLN A 22 7.91 15.20 -13.76
CA GLN A 22 7.22 16.12 -14.68
C GLN A 22 7.65 17.58 -14.49
N ALA A 23 8.20 17.90 -13.32
CA ALA A 23 8.85 19.21 -13.07
C ALA A 23 10.30 19.27 -13.56
N GLY A 24 10.81 18.24 -14.22
CA GLY A 24 12.14 18.21 -14.83
C GLY A 24 13.25 17.71 -13.90
N TYR A 25 12.93 17.18 -12.71
CA TYR A 25 13.91 16.57 -11.82
C TYR A 25 14.37 15.20 -12.34
N ARG A 26 15.64 14.89 -12.19
CA ARG A 26 16.17 13.55 -12.39
C ARG A 26 15.91 12.71 -11.14
N VAL A 27 14.85 11.90 -11.20
CA VAL A 27 14.35 11.11 -10.07
C VAL A 27 14.69 9.63 -10.25
N VAL A 28 14.98 8.94 -9.15
CA VAL A 28 15.04 7.48 -9.09
C VAL A 28 14.23 6.98 -7.90
N VAL A 29 13.44 5.92 -8.11
CA VAL A 29 12.71 5.22 -7.06
C VAL A 29 13.42 3.92 -6.72
N VAL A 30 13.64 3.66 -5.44
CA VAL A 30 14.29 2.43 -4.94
C VAL A 30 13.28 1.65 -4.10
N GLU A 31 13.04 0.38 -4.46
CA GLU A 31 12.08 -0.47 -3.78
C GLU A 31 12.75 -1.80 -3.36
N LYS A 32 12.54 -2.19 -2.08
CA LYS A 32 13.09 -3.44 -1.53
C LYS A 32 12.46 -4.70 -2.12
N SER A 33 11.21 -4.60 -2.57
CA SER A 33 10.43 -5.71 -3.09
C SER A 33 10.68 -5.93 -4.59
N ARG A 34 10.28 -7.10 -5.08
CA ARG A 34 10.27 -7.41 -6.53
C ARG A 34 9.13 -6.76 -7.30
N GLY A 35 8.18 -6.14 -6.59
CA GLY A 35 6.98 -5.53 -7.16
C GLY A 35 6.72 -4.14 -6.61
N LEU A 36 5.92 -3.40 -7.35
CA LEU A 36 5.48 -2.04 -7.06
C LEU A 36 4.20 -2.03 -6.21
N GLY A 37 3.88 -0.87 -5.64
CA GLY A 37 2.59 -0.54 -5.04
C GLY A 37 2.53 -0.65 -3.51
N GLY A 38 3.53 -1.27 -2.88
CA GLY A 38 3.51 -1.47 -1.43
C GLY A 38 2.29 -2.29 -1.00
N ARG A 39 1.30 -1.65 -0.35
CA ARG A 39 0.02 -2.29 0.05
C ARG A 39 -1.00 -2.40 -1.09
N VAL A 40 -0.86 -1.64 -2.16
CA VAL A 40 -1.64 -1.79 -3.40
C VAL A 40 -0.96 -2.85 -4.26
N THR A 41 -1.07 -4.10 -3.86
CA THR A 41 -0.29 -5.21 -4.44
C THR A 41 -1.13 -6.44 -4.70
N THR A 42 -0.76 -7.12 -5.76
CA THR A 42 -1.42 -8.33 -6.26
C THR A 42 -0.41 -9.48 -6.28
N ARG A 43 -0.82 -10.65 -5.85
CA ARG A 43 -0.08 -11.89 -5.99
C ARG A 43 -0.41 -12.53 -7.34
N ARG A 44 0.60 -12.85 -8.15
CA ARG A 44 0.41 -13.70 -9.32
C ARG A 44 0.26 -15.15 -8.90
N LEU A 45 -0.72 -15.81 -9.43
CA LEU A 45 -0.99 -17.26 -9.35
C LEU A 45 -0.74 -17.87 -10.73
N GLN A 46 -0.86 -19.19 -10.87
CA GLN A 46 -0.54 -19.85 -12.14
C GLN A 46 -1.31 -19.23 -13.31
N ASP A 47 -2.64 -19.24 -13.25
CA ASP A 47 -3.52 -18.80 -14.34
C ASP A 47 -4.26 -17.49 -14.06
N THR A 48 -3.97 -16.86 -12.91
CA THR A 48 -4.68 -15.67 -12.43
C THR A 48 -3.85 -14.83 -11.45
N CYS A 49 -4.54 -14.01 -10.68
CA CYS A 49 -3.95 -13.24 -9.59
C CYS A 49 -4.97 -13.02 -8.48
N ALA A 50 -4.50 -12.61 -7.29
CA ALA A 50 -5.33 -12.21 -6.18
C ALA A 50 -4.74 -10.99 -5.47
N ASP A 51 -5.60 -10.08 -4.99
CA ASP A 51 -5.18 -8.86 -4.31
C ASP A 51 -4.96 -9.13 -2.83
N ARG A 52 -3.70 -9.24 -2.42
CA ARG A 52 -3.31 -9.62 -1.05
C ARG A 52 -3.24 -8.45 -0.07
N GLY A 53 -3.32 -7.22 -0.56
CA GLY A 53 -3.30 -5.99 0.23
C GLY A 53 -4.63 -5.26 0.12
N LEU A 54 -4.64 -4.15 -0.60
CA LEU A 54 -5.87 -3.37 -0.83
C LEU A 54 -6.81 -4.12 -1.79
N SER A 55 -7.99 -4.48 -1.30
CA SER A 55 -8.99 -5.24 -2.08
C SER A 55 -9.76 -4.38 -3.09
N TYR A 56 -9.93 -3.09 -2.80
CA TYR A 56 -10.72 -2.15 -3.61
C TYR A 56 -10.33 -0.70 -3.33
N LEU A 57 -10.77 0.21 -4.20
CA LEU A 57 -10.76 1.66 -3.99
C LEU A 57 -12.17 2.21 -3.80
N ILE A 58 -12.26 3.30 -3.05
CA ILE A 58 -13.46 4.14 -2.95
C ILE A 58 -13.07 5.54 -3.44
N ALA A 59 -13.92 6.14 -4.25
CA ALA A 59 -13.79 7.55 -4.65
C ALA A 59 -14.25 8.44 -3.48
N ASN A 60 -13.36 8.62 -2.49
CA ASN A 60 -13.63 9.38 -1.27
C ASN A 60 -12.52 10.43 -1.05
N GLY A 61 -12.78 11.64 -1.48
CA GLY A 61 -11.84 12.76 -1.52
C GLY A 61 -11.64 13.27 -2.94
N GLU A 62 -11.15 14.50 -3.07
CA GLU A 62 -11.00 15.17 -4.36
C GLU A 62 -9.98 14.48 -5.26
N LEU A 63 -8.79 14.16 -4.70
CA LEU A 63 -7.71 13.52 -5.45
C LEU A 63 -8.08 12.07 -5.81
N THR A 64 -8.63 11.34 -4.86
CA THR A 64 -9.02 9.93 -5.10
C THR A 64 -10.12 9.84 -6.14
N THR A 65 -11.10 10.76 -6.13
CA THR A 65 -12.17 10.81 -7.14
C THR A 65 -11.59 11.07 -8.54
N SER A 66 -10.76 12.10 -8.69
CA SER A 66 -10.10 12.41 -9.96
C SER A 66 -9.21 11.27 -10.45
N PHE A 67 -8.51 10.61 -9.55
CA PHE A 67 -7.63 9.49 -9.87
C PHE A 67 -8.42 8.23 -10.30
N VAL A 68 -9.53 7.92 -9.62
CA VAL A 68 -10.44 6.82 -10.02
C VAL A 68 -10.98 7.08 -11.43
N GLU A 69 -11.44 8.30 -11.74
CA GLU A 69 -11.93 8.63 -13.09
C GLU A 69 -10.83 8.50 -14.16
N LEU A 70 -9.61 8.95 -13.85
CA LEU A 70 -8.47 8.74 -14.73
C LEU A 70 -8.22 7.24 -14.97
N LEU A 71 -8.12 6.44 -13.93
CA LEU A 71 -7.85 5.00 -14.06
C LEU A 71 -8.97 4.25 -14.78
N LYS A 72 -10.22 4.70 -14.66
CA LYS A 72 -11.35 4.18 -15.44
C LYS A 72 -11.22 4.55 -16.93
N SER A 73 -10.85 5.77 -17.24
CA SER A 73 -10.63 6.21 -18.64
C SER A 73 -9.49 5.48 -19.34
N GLN A 74 -8.57 4.90 -18.56
CA GLN A 74 -7.44 4.07 -19.02
C GLN A 74 -7.72 2.56 -18.95
N ASP A 75 -8.97 2.15 -18.73
CA ASP A 75 -9.40 0.75 -18.58
C ASP A 75 -8.63 -0.05 -17.50
N ILE A 76 -8.08 0.68 -16.50
CA ILE A 76 -7.34 0.06 -15.38
C ILE A 76 -8.30 -0.31 -14.24
N LEU A 77 -9.30 0.52 -13.97
CA LEU A 77 -10.31 0.30 -12.95
C LEU A 77 -11.70 0.12 -13.54
N GLN A 78 -12.47 -0.71 -12.87
CA GLN A 78 -13.91 -0.87 -13.10
C GLN A 78 -14.68 -0.86 -11.77
N VAL A 79 -15.98 -0.63 -11.84
CA VAL A 79 -16.86 -0.88 -10.70
C VAL A 79 -16.90 -2.39 -10.44
N TRP A 80 -16.63 -2.79 -9.22
CA TRP A 80 -16.75 -4.18 -8.78
C TRP A 80 -18.13 -4.45 -8.21
N THR A 81 -18.52 -3.70 -7.19
CA THR A 81 -19.83 -3.79 -6.55
C THR A 81 -20.17 -2.47 -5.87
N ASP A 82 -21.45 -2.18 -5.67
CA ASP A 82 -21.94 -1.11 -4.79
C ASP A 82 -22.58 -1.67 -3.50
N THR A 83 -22.47 -2.99 -3.32
CA THR A 83 -23.11 -3.70 -2.21
C THR A 83 -22.05 -4.47 -1.41
N VAL A 84 -21.90 -4.12 -0.16
CA VAL A 84 -21.11 -4.87 0.83
C VAL A 84 -22.06 -5.61 1.75
N HIS A 85 -21.77 -6.89 1.97
CA HIS A 85 -22.50 -7.63 3.00
C HIS A 85 -21.85 -7.41 4.35
N GLU A 86 -22.66 -7.28 5.38
CA GLU A 86 -22.23 -7.24 6.78
C GLU A 86 -22.71 -8.50 7.47
N PHE A 87 -21.82 -9.18 8.15
CA PHE A 87 -22.17 -10.28 9.03
C PHE A 87 -21.98 -9.86 10.48
N ARG A 88 -23.02 -10.08 11.27
CA ARG A 88 -23.01 -9.95 12.74
C ARG A 88 -23.51 -11.23 13.39
N ALA A 89 -22.87 -11.64 14.47
CA ALA A 89 -23.24 -12.89 15.14
C ALA A 89 -24.69 -12.95 15.66
N ASP A 90 -25.25 -11.79 16.02
CA ASP A 90 -26.61 -11.62 16.56
C ASP A 90 -27.70 -11.40 15.49
N PHE A 91 -27.33 -10.85 14.31
CA PHE A 91 -28.29 -10.49 13.26
C PHE A 91 -28.10 -11.28 11.94
N GLY A 92 -27.01 -12.06 11.83
CA GLY A 92 -26.68 -12.79 10.61
C GLY A 92 -26.16 -11.88 9.48
N LEU A 93 -26.41 -12.29 8.24
CA LEU A 93 -25.91 -11.65 7.03
C LEU A 93 -26.91 -10.61 6.51
N LYS A 94 -26.43 -9.41 6.21
CA LYS A 94 -27.23 -8.30 5.65
C LYS A 94 -26.48 -7.64 4.49
N ALA A 95 -27.17 -7.46 3.36
CA ALA A 95 -26.67 -6.66 2.25
C ALA A 95 -26.82 -5.16 2.56
N VAL A 96 -25.75 -4.39 2.39
CA VAL A 96 -25.72 -2.94 2.58
C VAL A 96 -25.28 -2.29 1.28
N LYS A 97 -26.19 -1.57 0.65
CA LYS A 97 -25.89 -0.79 -0.54
C LYS A 97 -25.22 0.51 -0.13
N GLY A 98 -24.08 0.81 -0.74
CA GLY A 98 -23.26 1.98 -0.45
C GLY A 98 -22.70 2.65 -1.71
N VAL A 99 -21.53 3.26 -1.56
CA VAL A 99 -20.79 3.83 -2.68
C VAL A 99 -20.13 2.74 -3.51
N PRO A 100 -19.91 2.96 -4.81
CA PRO A 100 -19.22 1.99 -5.66
C PRO A 100 -17.82 1.65 -5.14
N LEU A 101 -17.48 0.38 -5.08
CA LEU A 101 -16.16 -0.15 -4.85
C LEU A 101 -15.50 -0.42 -6.21
N TYR A 102 -14.31 0.11 -6.41
CA TYR A 102 -13.57 -0.02 -7.67
C TYR A 102 -12.42 -1.01 -7.52
N THR A 103 -12.22 -1.83 -8.55
CA THR A 103 -11.13 -2.82 -8.60
C THR A 103 -10.45 -2.81 -9.96
N ALA A 104 -9.22 -3.32 -10.02
CA ALA A 104 -8.50 -3.55 -11.26
C ALA A 104 -8.63 -5.02 -11.67
N PRO A 105 -9.25 -5.35 -12.82
CA PRO A 105 -9.41 -6.74 -13.29
C PRO A 105 -8.07 -7.49 -13.43
N ASN A 106 -7.01 -6.76 -13.76
CA ASN A 106 -5.65 -7.27 -13.87
C ASN A 106 -4.84 -7.19 -12.56
N GLY A 107 -5.56 -7.06 -11.42
CA GLY A 107 -5.02 -6.91 -10.08
C GLY A 107 -4.68 -5.46 -9.73
N MET A 108 -4.89 -5.10 -8.46
CA MET A 108 -4.70 -3.73 -7.94
C MET A 108 -3.30 -3.16 -8.18
N SER A 109 -2.28 -4.02 -8.32
CA SER A 109 -0.93 -3.57 -8.69
C SER A 109 -0.84 -2.90 -10.08
N ALA A 110 -1.88 -2.99 -10.92
CA ALA A 110 -1.95 -2.25 -12.18
C ALA A 110 -1.92 -0.73 -11.96
N ILE A 111 -2.50 -0.26 -10.85
CA ILE A 111 -2.48 1.14 -10.45
C ILE A 111 -1.04 1.63 -10.22
N ALA A 112 -0.26 0.85 -9.49
CA ALA A 112 1.14 1.21 -9.23
C ALA A 112 1.98 1.14 -10.51
N ARG A 113 1.72 0.18 -11.42
CA ARG A 113 2.39 0.10 -12.73
C ARG A 113 2.06 1.31 -13.60
N PHE A 114 0.82 1.79 -13.56
CA PHE A 114 0.43 3.01 -14.26
C PHE A 114 1.21 4.23 -13.75
N LEU A 115 1.26 4.42 -12.43
CA LEU A 115 2.04 5.50 -11.82
C LEU A 115 3.55 5.35 -12.01
N ALA A 116 4.04 4.16 -12.27
CA ALA A 116 5.46 3.88 -12.50
C ALA A 116 5.92 4.12 -13.94
N LYS A 117 4.98 4.46 -14.83
CA LYS A 117 5.30 4.72 -16.24
C LYS A 117 6.35 5.83 -16.36
N ASP A 118 7.36 5.57 -17.19
CA ASP A 118 8.48 6.47 -17.49
C ASP A 118 9.38 6.84 -16.28
N LEU A 119 9.16 6.28 -15.09
CA LEU A 119 10.03 6.47 -13.93
C LEU A 119 11.25 5.53 -13.97
N GLU A 120 12.41 6.02 -13.55
CA GLU A 120 13.56 5.17 -13.26
C GLU A 120 13.35 4.47 -11.91
N ILE A 121 13.17 3.14 -11.91
CA ILE A 121 12.87 2.34 -10.71
C ILE A 121 13.85 1.18 -10.56
N GLN A 122 14.44 1.06 -9.37
CA GLN A 122 15.32 -0.04 -8.98
C GLN A 122 14.59 -0.94 -7.98
N LEU A 123 14.11 -2.10 -8.43
CA LEU A 123 13.45 -3.12 -7.60
C LEU A 123 14.48 -4.02 -6.92
N SER A 124 14.06 -4.73 -5.87
CA SER A 124 14.90 -5.65 -5.07
C SER A 124 16.13 -4.96 -4.47
N ARG A 125 15.99 -3.68 -4.15
CA ARG A 125 17.05 -2.82 -3.61
C ARG A 125 16.63 -2.25 -2.25
N ARG A 126 16.96 -2.94 -1.17
CA ARG A 126 16.70 -2.45 0.19
C ARG A 126 17.75 -1.44 0.59
N VAL A 127 17.35 -0.21 0.89
CA VAL A 127 18.22 0.79 1.52
C VAL A 127 18.35 0.45 3.00
N VAL A 128 19.56 0.32 3.48
CA VAL A 128 19.89 -0.02 4.88
C VAL A 128 20.64 1.10 5.60
N GLY A 129 21.14 2.09 4.88
CA GLY A 129 21.82 3.24 5.45
C GLY A 129 21.90 4.41 4.50
N LEU A 130 22.13 5.57 5.08
CA LEU A 130 22.40 6.84 4.40
C LEU A 130 23.73 7.39 4.92
N SER A 131 24.48 8.07 4.08
CA SER A 131 25.62 8.89 4.50
C SER A 131 25.66 10.16 3.67
N LEU A 132 26.08 11.26 4.28
CA LEU A 132 26.23 12.54 3.60
C LEU A 132 27.72 12.76 3.26
N ASP A 133 28.01 12.99 1.99
CA ASP A 133 29.35 13.32 1.51
C ASP A 133 29.26 14.34 0.37
N HIS A 134 30.07 15.40 0.44
CA HIS A 134 30.13 16.50 -0.54
C HIS A 134 28.72 17.01 -0.95
N ASP A 135 27.87 17.31 0.04
CA ASP A 135 26.51 17.81 -0.12
C ASP A 135 25.56 16.87 -0.89
N CYS A 136 25.86 15.57 -0.95
CA CYS A 136 25.03 14.57 -1.57
C CYS A 136 24.79 13.39 -0.62
N TRP A 137 23.59 12.85 -0.68
CA TRP A 137 23.24 11.61 0.01
C TRP A 137 23.72 10.40 -0.77
N HIS A 138 24.39 9.50 -0.07
CA HIS A 138 24.79 8.18 -0.53
C HIS A 138 23.88 7.13 0.10
N LEU A 139 23.07 6.46 -0.71
CA LEU A 139 22.19 5.37 -0.28
C LEU A 139 22.97 4.05 -0.31
N GLN A 140 23.03 3.37 0.83
CA GLN A 140 23.66 2.07 0.99
C GLN A 140 22.61 0.96 0.88
N PHE A 141 22.92 -0.09 0.14
CA PHE A 141 21.99 -1.19 -0.08
C PHE A 141 22.41 -2.45 0.65
N GLU A 142 21.42 -3.22 1.10
CA GLU A 142 21.65 -4.55 1.68
C GLU A 142 22.36 -5.46 0.67
N ASN A 143 23.38 -6.19 1.15
CA ASN A 143 24.14 -7.14 0.34
C ASN A 143 24.75 -6.57 -0.97
N SER A 144 25.13 -5.30 -0.98
CA SER A 144 25.69 -4.65 -2.17
C SER A 144 26.73 -3.60 -1.79
N ASN A 145 27.83 -3.58 -2.52
CA ASN A 145 28.86 -2.53 -2.39
C ASN A 145 28.56 -1.31 -3.29
N THR A 146 27.50 -1.36 -4.10
CA THR A 146 27.13 -0.21 -4.93
C THR A 146 26.36 0.80 -4.11
N GLN A 147 26.59 2.08 -4.40
CA GLN A 147 25.86 3.20 -3.80
C GLN A 147 25.09 3.97 -4.87
N LEU A 148 24.02 4.61 -4.45
CA LEU A 148 23.28 5.56 -5.26
C LEU A 148 23.46 6.94 -4.66
N VAL A 149 23.72 7.93 -5.50
CA VAL A 149 24.00 9.31 -5.06
C VAL A 149 22.88 10.25 -5.52
N ALA A 150 22.35 11.04 -4.60
CA ALA A 150 21.29 12.02 -4.85
C ALA A 150 21.48 13.28 -3.98
N LYS A 151 21.01 14.45 -4.48
CA LYS A 151 21.05 15.71 -3.73
C LYS A 151 20.00 15.73 -2.60
N ALA A 152 18.86 15.07 -2.79
CA ALA A 152 17.78 14.98 -1.83
C ALA A 152 17.21 13.57 -1.74
N VAL A 153 16.58 13.23 -0.62
CA VAL A 153 15.95 11.93 -0.38
C VAL A 153 14.51 12.09 0.07
N VAL A 154 13.60 11.34 -0.52
CA VAL A 154 12.23 11.14 0.00
C VAL A 154 12.14 9.74 0.60
N VAL A 155 11.74 9.65 1.88
CA VAL A 155 11.59 8.40 2.63
C VAL A 155 10.11 8.04 2.65
N ALA A 156 9.65 7.30 1.61
CA ALA A 156 8.25 6.93 1.38
C ALA A 156 7.93 5.51 1.87
N ILE A 157 8.33 5.19 3.10
CA ILE A 157 8.15 3.90 3.78
C ILE A 157 7.42 4.09 5.12
N PRO A 158 6.90 3.03 5.77
CA PRO A 158 6.25 3.13 7.07
C PRO A 158 7.12 3.82 8.13
N ALA A 159 6.51 4.66 8.98
CA ALA A 159 7.23 5.46 9.97
C ALA A 159 8.21 4.68 10.87
N PRO A 160 7.93 3.44 11.35
CA PRO A 160 8.91 2.69 12.13
C PRO A 160 10.15 2.28 11.31
N GLN A 161 10.02 2.06 10.01
CA GLN A 161 11.16 1.80 9.13
C GLN A 161 11.94 3.08 8.82
N ALA A 162 11.23 4.20 8.63
CA ALA A 162 11.84 5.53 8.50
C ALA A 162 12.63 5.91 9.77
N LEU A 163 12.07 5.66 10.96
CA LEU A 163 12.73 5.88 12.24
C LEU A 163 14.10 5.16 12.31
N THR A 164 14.14 3.90 11.92
CA THR A 164 15.38 3.12 11.89
C THR A 164 16.40 3.71 10.92
N LEU A 165 15.95 4.10 9.72
CA LEU A 165 16.84 4.64 8.69
C LEU A 165 17.41 6.01 9.03
N LEU A 166 16.62 6.84 9.74
CA LEU A 166 16.96 8.23 10.07
C LEU A 166 17.58 8.42 11.46
N ALA A 167 17.73 7.36 12.24
CA ALA A 167 18.16 7.41 13.64
C ALA A 167 19.47 8.20 13.87
N SER A 168 20.39 8.19 12.90
CA SER A 168 21.70 8.85 12.99
C SER A 168 21.71 10.30 12.47
N PHE A 169 20.64 10.78 11.85
CA PHE A 169 20.65 12.05 11.12
C PHE A 169 19.56 13.02 11.61
N ALA A 170 18.36 12.50 11.87
CA ALA A 170 17.24 13.33 12.22
C ALA A 170 17.34 13.85 13.67
N SER A 171 16.80 15.04 13.89
CA SER A 171 16.74 15.61 15.24
C SER A 171 15.86 14.77 16.18
N PRO A 172 16.07 14.85 17.51
CA PRO A 172 15.20 14.18 18.49
C PRO A 172 13.72 14.45 18.28
N VAL A 173 13.35 15.68 17.93
CA VAL A 173 11.95 16.08 17.66
C VAL A 173 11.35 15.31 16.49
N VAL A 174 12.10 15.13 15.42
CA VAL A 174 11.66 14.33 14.23
C VAL A 174 11.54 12.86 14.59
N LEU A 175 12.53 12.30 15.30
CA LEU A 175 12.49 10.92 15.76
C LEU A 175 11.30 10.65 16.69
N ASP A 176 10.98 11.58 17.58
CA ASP A 176 9.82 11.49 18.46
C ASP A 176 8.50 11.58 17.69
N SER A 177 8.45 12.38 16.63
CA SER A 177 7.30 12.42 15.73
C SER A 177 7.09 11.07 15.04
N LEU A 178 8.16 10.45 14.52
CA LEU A 178 8.08 9.12 13.92
C LEU A 178 7.67 8.02 14.92
N ARG A 179 8.08 8.11 16.18
CA ARG A 179 7.69 7.17 17.26
C ARG A 179 6.21 7.23 17.62
N LYS A 180 5.57 8.39 17.45
CA LYS A 180 4.14 8.60 17.75
C LYS A 180 3.22 7.97 16.71
N VAL A 181 3.73 7.65 15.52
CA VAL A 181 2.92 7.02 14.47
C VAL A 181 2.69 5.55 14.81
N GLU A 182 1.44 5.19 14.94
CA GLU A 182 1.03 3.82 15.22
C GLU A 182 0.36 3.17 14.01
N PHE A 183 0.52 1.84 13.93
CA PHE A 183 -0.10 1.03 12.87
C PHE A 183 -0.80 -0.18 13.47
N SER A 184 -1.94 -0.53 12.93
CA SER A 184 -2.50 -1.87 13.11
C SER A 184 -1.84 -2.83 12.12
N ALA A 185 -1.71 -4.08 12.56
CA ALA A 185 -1.27 -5.18 11.72
C ALA A 185 -2.47 -5.90 11.08
N CYS A 186 -2.21 -6.69 10.03
CA CYS A 186 -3.18 -7.57 9.40
C CYS A 186 -2.48 -8.84 8.89
N ILE A 187 -3.13 -9.98 9.07
CA ILE A 187 -2.81 -11.23 8.37
C ILE A 187 -3.78 -11.35 7.20
N SER A 188 -3.24 -11.49 6.00
CA SER A 188 -4.02 -11.71 4.79
C SER A 188 -3.85 -13.16 4.33
N VAL A 189 -4.94 -13.85 4.10
CA VAL A 189 -4.96 -15.23 3.56
C VAL A 189 -5.63 -15.21 2.20
N ILE A 190 -4.95 -15.75 1.20
CA ILE A 190 -5.54 -16.06 -0.12
C ILE A 190 -5.81 -17.55 -0.12
N ALA A 191 -7.03 -17.97 -0.40
CA ALA A 191 -7.41 -19.37 -0.49
C ALA A 191 -8.11 -19.66 -1.83
N GLY A 192 -7.65 -20.71 -2.50
CA GLY A 192 -8.28 -21.20 -3.72
C GLY A 192 -9.11 -22.44 -3.45
N TYR A 193 -10.23 -22.55 -4.14
CA TYR A 193 -11.23 -23.60 -3.92
C TYR A 193 -11.52 -24.37 -5.20
N PRO A 194 -12.10 -25.58 -5.08
CA PRO A 194 -12.52 -26.37 -6.25
C PRO A 194 -13.51 -25.59 -7.13
N THR A 195 -13.41 -25.78 -8.45
CA THR A 195 -14.26 -25.08 -9.43
C THR A 195 -15.76 -25.37 -9.28
N ASN A 196 -16.12 -26.47 -8.63
CA ASN A 196 -17.51 -26.86 -8.33
C ASN A 196 -18.00 -26.37 -6.96
N MET A 197 -17.21 -25.57 -6.26
CA MET A 197 -17.64 -24.97 -5.00
C MET A 197 -18.87 -24.09 -5.22
N PRO A 198 -19.93 -24.23 -4.40
CA PRO A 198 -21.06 -23.31 -4.43
C PRO A 198 -20.61 -21.92 -3.98
N LEU A 199 -20.71 -20.93 -4.88
CA LEU A 199 -20.34 -19.57 -4.56
C LEU A 199 -21.38 -18.91 -3.64
N PRO A 200 -20.94 -18.17 -2.62
CA PRO A 200 -21.86 -17.38 -1.82
C PRO A 200 -22.50 -16.26 -2.66
N ALA A 201 -23.67 -15.79 -2.24
CA ALA A 201 -24.38 -14.70 -2.91
C ALA A 201 -23.69 -13.33 -2.76
N TRP A 202 -22.70 -13.21 -1.88
CA TRP A 202 -21.95 -11.99 -1.64
C TRP A 202 -20.60 -12.01 -2.35
N GLN A 203 -20.13 -10.82 -2.74
CA GLN A 203 -18.80 -10.61 -3.32
C GLN A 203 -17.85 -10.00 -2.28
N ALA A 204 -18.36 -9.08 -1.48
CA ALA A 204 -17.65 -8.32 -0.47
C ALA A 204 -18.36 -8.46 0.88
N LEU A 205 -17.61 -8.81 1.92
CA LEU A 205 -18.15 -9.10 3.24
C LEU A 205 -17.32 -8.45 4.34
N THR A 206 -17.94 -7.64 5.17
CA THR A 206 -17.37 -7.17 6.44
C THR A 206 -17.91 -8.04 7.58
N VAL A 207 -17.04 -8.53 8.42
CA VAL A 207 -17.42 -9.24 9.65
C VAL A 207 -17.34 -8.24 10.80
N ILE A 208 -18.49 -7.92 11.37
CA ILE A 208 -18.63 -6.88 12.39
C ILE A 208 -18.48 -7.50 13.78
N ASP A 209 -17.76 -6.81 14.67
CA ASP A 209 -17.54 -7.21 16.06
C ASP A 209 -16.91 -8.62 16.23
N ASP A 210 -16.05 -9.01 15.29
CA ASP A 210 -15.28 -10.25 15.36
C ASP A 210 -13.79 -9.95 15.59
N ASP A 211 -13.22 -10.58 16.60
CA ASP A 211 -11.83 -10.37 16.99
C ASP A 211 -10.81 -11.08 16.07
N THR A 212 -11.28 -11.93 15.15
CA THR A 212 -10.43 -12.77 14.30
C THR A 212 -10.44 -12.32 12.84
N ILE A 213 -11.62 -12.12 12.25
CA ILE A 213 -11.82 -11.74 10.85
C ILE A 213 -12.46 -10.37 10.77
N ALA A 214 -11.93 -9.50 9.90
CA ALA A 214 -12.53 -8.20 9.61
C ALA A 214 -13.19 -8.16 8.23
N TRP A 215 -12.61 -8.85 7.24
CA TRP A 215 -13.02 -8.77 5.84
C TRP A 215 -12.83 -10.10 5.12
N ILE A 216 -13.77 -10.43 4.24
CA ILE A 216 -13.65 -11.52 3.28
C ILE A 216 -14.14 -11.02 1.92
N ASP A 217 -13.40 -11.27 0.86
CA ASP A 217 -13.89 -11.02 -0.48
C ASP A 217 -13.73 -12.23 -1.41
N ASN A 218 -14.66 -12.36 -2.36
CA ASN A 218 -14.53 -13.26 -3.50
C ASN A 218 -13.66 -12.56 -4.55
N ASP A 219 -12.35 -12.74 -4.46
CA ASP A 219 -11.39 -12.05 -5.34
C ASP A 219 -11.58 -12.43 -6.81
N SER A 220 -11.96 -13.67 -7.10
CA SER A 220 -12.24 -14.10 -8.47
C SER A 220 -13.40 -13.34 -9.12
N SER A 221 -14.34 -12.81 -8.34
CA SER A 221 -15.44 -11.96 -8.87
C SER A 221 -14.97 -10.62 -9.44
N LYS A 222 -13.73 -10.22 -9.14
CA LYS A 222 -13.05 -9.02 -9.69
C LYS A 222 -12.42 -9.28 -11.05
N ARG A 223 -12.29 -10.57 -11.47
CA ARG A 223 -11.49 -11.00 -12.62
C ARG A 223 -12.39 -11.42 -13.77
N LEU A 224 -12.04 -11.01 -14.99
CA LEU A 224 -12.77 -11.41 -16.19
C LEU A 224 -12.45 -12.87 -16.55
N GLY A 225 -13.49 -13.65 -16.78
CA GLY A 225 -13.36 -15.03 -17.29
C GLY A 225 -12.80 -16.06 -16.30
N MET A 226 -12.75 -15.74 -15.00
CA MET A 226 -12.26 -16.66 -13.98
C MET A 226 -13.34 -17.66 -13.54
N ASN A 227 -12.98 -18.95 -13.56
CA ASN A 227 -13.84 -20.04 -13.11
C ASN A 227 -13.38 -20.65 -11.77
N THR A 228 -12.16 -20.41 -11.34
CA THR A 228 -11.62 -20.93 -10.07
C THR A 228 -11.96 -19.95 -8.96
N PRO A 229 -12.74 -20.38 -7.95
CA PRO A 229 -13.06 -19.51 -6.81
C PRO A 229 -11.81 -19.21 -5.97
N ILE A 230 -11.53 -17.94 -5.77
CA ILE A 230 -10.45 -17.44 -4.92
C ILE A 230 -11.03 -16.44 -3.95
N PHE A 231 -10.77 -16.65 -2.68
CA PHE A 231 -11.18 -15.74 -1.62
C PHE A 231 -9.96 -15.15 -0.93
N VAL A 232 -10.10 -13.90 -0.52
CA VAL A 232 -9.11 -13.20 0.31
C VAL A 232 -9.73 -12.87 1.65
N PHE A 233 -9.01 -13.19 2.71
CA PHE A 233 -9.42 -12.98 4.08
C PHE A 233 -8.45 -12.00 4.74
N HIS A 234 -8.97 -10.95 5.36
CA HIS A 234 -8.18 -10.07 6.20
C HIS A 234 -8.57 -10.25 7.66
N SER A 235 -7.58 -10.48 8.50
CA SER A 235 -7.80 -10.61 9.93
C SER A 235 -8.21 -9.29 10.57
N ALA A 236 -8.90 -9.37 11.69
CA ALA A 236 -9.01 -8.25 12.62
C ALA A 236 -7.62 -7.87 13.18
N ALA A 237 -7.44 -6.59 13.53
CA ALA A 237 -6.20 -6.08 14.11
C ALA A 237 -5.83 -6.82 15.41
N LYS A 238 -6.81 -7.11 16.26
CA LYS A 238 -6.61 -7.83 17.53
C LYS A 238 -6.02 -9.22 17.32
N PHE A 239 -6.52 -9.99 16.34
CA PHE A 239 -5.94 -11.28 15.97
C PHE A 239 -4.51 -11.13 15.45
N ALA A 240 -4.29 -10.20 14.52
CA ALA A 240 -2.96 -9.97 13.94
C ALA A 240 -1.92 -9.64 15.02
N GLN A 241 -2.25 -8.82 16.02
CA GLN A 241 -1.35 -8.46 17.12
C GLN A 241 -0.84 -9.68 17.90
N THR A 242 -1.65 -10.75 18.05
CA THR A 242 -1.25 -11.95 18.78
C THR A 242 -0.29 -12.85 18.03
N CYS A 243 -0.21 -12.72 16.69
CA CYS A 243 0.53 -13.65 15.83
C CYS A 243 1.46 -12.96 14.80
N ILE A 244 1.58 -11.63 14.84
CA ILE A 244 2.37 -10.90 13.84
C ILE A 244 3.87 -11.26 13.85
N ASP A 245 4.38 -11.72 14.99
CA ASP A 245 5.78 -12.12 15.18
C ASP A 245 6.02 -13.64 15.05
N THR A 246 4.95 -14.42 14.88
CA THR A 246 5.04 -15.87 14.67
C THR A 246 5.86 -16.18 13.41
N GLU A 247 6.84 -17.08 13.52
CA GLU A 247 7.71 -17.44 12.41
C GLU A 247 6.95 -18.19 11.32
N ASP A 248 6.26 -19.26 11.68
CA ASP A 248 5.41 -20.04 10.78
C ASP A 248 3.97 -19.51 10.79
N LEU A 249 3.54 -18.96 9.66
CA LEU A 249 2.19 -18.44 9.48
C LEU A 249 1.15 -19.48 9.06
N GLN A 250 1.55 -20.71 8.72
CA GLN A 250 0.61 -21.73 8.25
C GLN A 250 -0.47 -22.04 9.30
N PRO A 251 -0.14 -22.28 10.59
CA PRO A 251 -1.15 -22.46 11.62
C PRO A 251 -2.04 -21.22 11.83
N VAL A 252 -1.47 -20.02 11.66
CA VAL A 252 -2.21 -18.75 11.79
C VAL A 252 -3.26 -18.61 10.69
N GLY A 253 -2.88 -18.86 9.44
CA GLY A 253 -3.80 -18.86 8.31
C GLY A 253 -4.91 -19.90 8.47
N GLN A 254 -4.58 -21.09 8.95
CA GLN A 254 -5.57 -22.15 9.21
C GLN A 254 -6.58 -21.76 10.30
N GLN A 255 -6.14 -21.05 11.34
CA GLN A 255 -7.05 -20.52 12.37
C GLN A 255 -8.05 -19.51 11.77
N LEU A 256 -7.58 -18.62 10.90
CA LEU A 256 -8.44 -17.65 10.20
C LEU A 256 -9.47 -18.37 9.33
N LEU A 257 -9.05 -19.35 8.53
CA LEU A 257 -9.94 -20.16 7.69
C LEU A 257 -10.93 -20.99 8.52
N ASN A 258 -10.50 -21.61 9.60
CA ASN A 258 -11.39 -22.36 10.50
C ASN A 258 -12.47 -21.45 11.12
N LYS A 259 -12.13 -20.19 11.39
CA LYS A 259 -13.11 -19.21 11.86
C LYS A 259 -14.08 -18.84 10.72
N ALA A 260 -13.59 -18.60 9.50
CA ALA A 260 -14.42 -18.33 8.33
C ALA A 260 -15.39 -19.49 8.04
N ALA A 261 -14.91 -20.73 8.11
CA ALA A 261 -15.71 -21.94 7.91
C ALA A 261 -16.85 -22.12 8.92
N LYS A 262 -16.66 -21.63 10.15
CA LYS A 262 -17.74 -21.61 11.16
C LYS A 262 -18.84 -20.62 10.84
N LEU A 263 -18.52 -19.55 10.14
CA LEU A 263 -19.48 -18.53 9.71
C LEU A 263 -20.12 -18.90 8.37
N PHE A 264 -19.32 -19.46 7.46
CA PHE A 264 -19.67 -19.82 6.08
C PHE A 264 -19.10 -21.21 5.77
N PRO A 265 -19.88 -22.27 5.98
CA PRO A 265 -19.39 -23.66 5.84
C PRO A 265 -18.83 -24.00 4.46
N GLU A 266 -19.28 -23.30 3.40
CA GLU A 266 -18.74 -23.42 2.05
C GLU A 266 -17.27 -23.04 1.93
N LEU A 267 -16.73 -22.24 2.86
CA LEU A 267 -15.34 -21.82 2.91
C LEU A 267 -14.43 -22.82 3.70
N ALA A 268 -14.92 -24.01 4.05
CA ALA A 268 -14.20 -24.92 4.94
C ALA A 268 -12.98 -25.61 4.32
N ASN A 269 -12.99 -25.91 3.02
CA ASN A 269 -12.04 -26.82 2.39
C ASN A 269 -11.37 -26.20 1.16
N PRO A 270 -10.43 -25.26 1.34
CA PRO A 270 -9.63 -24.78 0.22
C PRO A 270 -8.65 -25.83 -0.28
N ASP A 271 -8.38 -25.89 -1.57
CA ASP A 271 -7.36 -26.74 -2.18
C ASP A 271 -5.94 -26.28 -1.79
N TRP A 272 -5.78 -24.97 -1.63
CA TRP A 272 -4.51 -24.36 -1.24
C TRP A 272 -4.74 -23.02 -0.53
N LEU A 273 -3.72 -22.57 0.20
CA LEU A 273 -3.71 -21.26 0.82
C LEU A 273 -2.31 -20.61 0.76
N GLN A 274 -2.29 -19.30 0.71
CA GLN A 274 -1.09 -18.47 0.84
C GLN A 274 -1.36 -17.40 1.88
N ILE A 275 -0.35 -17.09 2.70
CA ILE A 275 -0.50 -16.19 3.83
C ILE A 275 0.51 -15.06 3.69
N ASP A 276 0.06 -13.84 3.88
CA ASP A 276 0.87 -12.63 3.89
C ASP A 276 0.73 -11.91 5.23
N ARG A 277 1.83 -11.34 5.68
CA ARG A 277 1.95 -10.57 6.91
C ARG A 277 2.07 -9.09 6.60
N TRP A 278 1.14 -8.29 7.09
CA TRP A 278 1.14 -6.85 7.00
C TRP A 278 1.36 -6.23 8.38
N ARG A 279 2.62 -6.05 8.78
CA ARG A 279 2.97 -5.46 10.08
C ARG A 279 2.50 -4.01 10.21
N TYR A 280 2.53 -3.28 9.11
CA TYR A 280 2.13 -1.87 9.01
C TYR A 280 0.97 -1.75 8.02
N ALA A 281 -0.17 -2.41 8.34
CA ALA A 281 -1.31 -2.49 7.44
C ALA A 281 -2.03 -1.14 7.33
N PHE A 282 -2.40 -0.56 8.46
CA PHE A 282 -3.14 0.71 8.51
C PHE A 282 -2.56 1.61 9.59
N PRO A 283 -2.23 2.88 9.30
CA PRO A 283 -1.90 3.84 10.35
C PRO A 283 -3.14 4.11 11.20
N THR A 284 -3.00 3.99 12.52
CA THR A 284 -4.05 4.25 13.51
C THR A 284 -3.89 5.62 14.16
N ILE A 285 -2.65 6.07 14.29
CA ILE A 285 -2.31 7.42 14.78
C ILE A 285 -1.35 8.04 13.74
N PRO A 286 -1.88 8.76 12.73
CA PRO A 286 -1.08 9.47 11.75
C PRO A 286 -0.57 10.80 12.31
N LEU A 287 0.42 11.39 11.65
CA LEU A 287 0.81 12.80 11.87
C LEU A 287 -0.24 13.74 11.27
N ALA A 288 -0.35 14.94 11.83
CA ALA A 288 -1.23 15.98 11.31
C ALA A 288 -0.73 16.59 9.99
N ASP A 289 0.59 16.69 9.82
CA ASP A 289 1.22 17.27 8.64
C ASP A 289 1.24 16.29 7.48
N ASN A 290 1.08 16.79 6.25
CA ASN A 290 1.06 15.98 5.04
C ASN A 290 2.43 15.36 4.68
N CYS A 291 3.54 15.87 5.22
CA CYS A 291 4.87 15.27 5.12
C CYS A 291 5.70 15.68 6.34
N LEU A 292 6.81 14.97 6.59
CA LEU A 292 7.69 15.27 7.71
C LEU A 292 9.09 15.63 7.18
N ASN A 293 9.52 16.90 7.36
CA ASN A 293 10.87 17.31 7.05
C ASN A 293 11.83 16.83 8.15
N ALA A 294 12.91 16.17 7.79
CA ALA A 294 13.90 15.67 8.73
C ALA A 294 14.86 16.74 9.26
N HIS A 295 14.82 17.97 8.72
CA HIS A 295 15.68 19.10 9.08
C HIS A 295 17.17 18.75 9.06
N THR A 296 17.60 18.03 8.03
CA THR A 296 18.99 17.63 7.77
C THR A 296 19.69 18.69 6.91
N PRO A 297 21.07 18.72 6.87
CA PRO A 297 21.81 19.68 6.05
C PRO A 297 21.44 19.65 4.57
N GLN A 298 21.29 18.44 3.99
CA GLN A 298 20.69 18.24 2.68
C GLN A 298 19.29 17.66 2.83
N PRO A 299 18.33 17.94 1.93
CA PRO A 299 16.91 17.62 2.13
C PRO A 299 16.64 16.12 2.31
N ILE A 300 15.97 15.77 3.41
CA ILE A 300 15.26 14.50 3.61
C ILE A 300 13.82 14.81 4.01
N VAL A 301 12.86 14.25 3.28
CA VAL A 301 11.44 14.39 3.58
C VAL A 301 10.79 13.02 3.68
N CYS A 302 10.08 12.77 4.76
CA CYS A 302 9.29 11.54 4.94
C CYS A 302 7.87 11.71 4.40
N SER A 303 7.34 10.66 3.80
CA SER A 303 6.04 10.65 3.14
C SER A 303 5.35 9.29 3.29
N GLY A 304 4.02 9.30 3.34
CA GLY A 304 3.20 8.08 3.46
C GLY A 304 1.76 8.42 3.86
N ASP A 305 0.89 7.44 3.85
CA ASP A 305 -0.48 7.57 4.35
C ASP A 305 -0.58 7.87 5.86
N TRP A 306 0.53 7.75 6.55
CA TRP A 306 0.68 8.13 7.97
C TRP A 306 1.01 9.62 8.17
N CYS A 307 1.11 10.41 7.08
CA CYS A 307 1.24 11.86 7.10
C CYS A 307 -0.09 12.47 6.59
N GLY A 308 -0.77 13.23 7.44
CA GLY A 308 -1.99 13.95 7.07
C GLY A 308 -3.21 13.09 6.78
N GLY A 309 -3.20 11.79 7.11
CA GLY A 309 -4.30 10.89 6.85
C GLY A 309 -3.96 9.42 7.13
N PHE A 310 -4.85 8.51 6.73
CA PHE A 310 -4.68 7.06 6.94
C PHE A 310 -5.23 6.22 5.77
N ASN A 311 -5.43 6.82 4.60
CA ASN A 311 -6.02 6.20 3.43
C ASN A 311 -5.26 6.60 2.15
N LEU A 312 -5.79 6.20 0.98
CA LEU A 312 -5.18 6.54 -0.31
C LEU A 312 -5.11 8.05 -0.53
N GLU A 313 -6.15 8.81 -0.20
CA GLU A 313 -6.17 10.29 -0.30
C GLU A 313 -5.03 10.91 0.51
N GLY A 314 -4.80 10.41 1.76
CA GLY A 314 -3.68 10.82 2.60
C GLY A 314 -2.32 10.50 1.97
N ALA A 315 -2.16 9.29 1.39
CA ALA A 315 -0.94 8.91 0.68
C ALA A 315 -0.66 9.82 -0.53
N MET A 316 -1.70 10.20 -1.29
CA MET A 316 -1.60 11.08 -2.45
C MET A 316 -1.17 12.49 -2.02
N ARG A 317 -1.87 13.07 -1.03
CA ARG A 317 -1.50 14.39 -0.48
C ARG A 317 -0.09 14.39 0.06
N SER A 318 0.30 13.34 0.75
CA SER A 318 1.64 13.22 1.31
C SER A 318 2.73 13.16 0.24
N GLY A 319 2.51 12.41 -0.84
CA GLY A 319 3.44 12.37 -1.96
C GLY A 319 3.62 13.72 -2.65
N MET A 320 2.53 14.46 -2.85
CA MET A 320 2.56 15.81 -3.42
C MET A 320 3.25 16.80 -2.49
N ALA A 321 2.93 16.78 -1.20
CA ALA A 321 3.55 17.66 -0.21
C ALA A 321 5.06 17.43 -0.08
N ALA A 322 5.50 16.16 -0.13
CA ALA A 322 6.91 15.82 -0.15
C ALA A 322 7.62 16.36 -1.39
N ALA A 323 7.01 16.26 -2.57
CA ALA A 323 7.55 16.83 -3.80
C ALA A 323 7.68 18.35 -3.72
N GLU A 324 6.67 19.01 -3.18
CA GLU A 324 6.69 20.47 -3.01
C GLU A 324 7.78 20.89 -2.02
N GLN A 325 7.94 20.20 -0.91
CA GLN A 325 8.98 20.47 0.08
C GLN A 325 10.39 20.29 -0.52
N ILE A 326 10.61 19.25 -1.34
CA ILE A 326 11.87 19.07 -2.07
C ILE A 326 12.11 20.22 -3.04
N ASN A 327 11.08 20.63 -3.81
CA ASN A 327 11.21 21.73 -4.78
C ASN A 327 11.51 23.07 -4.10
N GLN A 328 10.95 23.35 -2.92
CA GLN A 328 11.24 24.57 -2.16
C GLN A 328 12.74 24.72 -1.81
N VAL A 329 13.43 23.58 -1.59
CA VAL A 329 14.85 23.60 -1.25
C VAL A 329 15.73 23.56 -2.48
N LEU A 330 15.47 22.65 -3.45
CA LEU A 330 16.30 22.49 -4.64
C LEU A 330 16.07 23.55 -5.71
N GLN A 331 14.88 24.14 -5.76
CA GLN A 331 14.48 25.26 -6.63
C GLN A 331 14.78 25.07 -8.14
N LEU A 332 14.74 23.82 -8.63
CA LEU A 332 14.92 23.55 -10.07
C LEU A 332 13.70 23.96 -10.91
N CYS A 333 12.52 23.97 -10.30
CA CYS A 333 11.29 24.41 -10.95
C CYS A 333 10.65 25.55 -10.16
N PRO A 334 10.25 26.67 -10.78
CA PRO A 334 9.60 27.79 -10.09
C PRO A 334 8.30 27.39 -9.40
N THR A 335 7.52 26.52 -10.03
CA THR A 335 6.24 26.01 -9.51
C THR A 335 6.02 24.60 -10.04
N LEU A 336 5.74 23.65 -9.15
CA LEU A 336 5.41 22.28 -9.56
C LEU A 336 4.09 22.25 -10.35
N PRO A 337 3.97 21.37 -11.36
CA PRO A 337 2.71 21.15 -12.06
C PRO A 337 1.65 20.66 -11.09
N LYS A 338 0.44 21.21 -11.18
CA LYS A 338 -0.64 20.83 -10.28
C LYS A 338 -1.12 19.42 -10.62
N ASN A 339 -1.11 18.53 -9.62
CA ASN A 339 -1.58 17.13 -9.75
C ASN A 339 -0.96 16.39 -10.96
N ALA A 340 0.35 16.50 -11.15
CA ALA A 340 1.07 15.99 -12.32
C ALA A 340 0.77 14.50 -12.64
N PHE A 341 0.59 13.67 -11.61
CA PHE A 341 0.24 12.26 -11.76
C PHE A 341 -1.15 12.00 -12.38
N LEU A 342 -2.01 13.02 -12.46
CA LEU A 342 -3.30 12.96 -13.17
C LEU A 342 -3.15 13.28 -14.67
N LEU A 343 -1.96 13.64 -15.14
CA LEU A 343 -1.67 13.98 -16.54
C LEU A 343 -1.01 12.81 -17.31
N LEU A 344 -0.92 11.62 -16.69
CA LEU A 344 -0.31 10.41 -17.27
C LEU A 344 -1.17 9.77 -18.40
#